data_93e2ca7d760c300cb5c755b826a339bf
#
_entry.id   93e2ca7d760c300cb5c755b826a339bf
#
_cell.length_a   1.000
_cell.length_b   1.000
_cell.length_c   1.000
_cell.angle_alpha   90.00
_cell.angle_beta   90.00
_cell.angle_gamma   90.00
#
_symmetry.space_group_name_H-M   'P 1'
#
loop_
_entity.id
_entity.type
_entity.pdbx_description
1 polymer ?
#
loop_
_entity_poly.entity_id
_entity_poly.type
_entity_poly.pdbx_seq_one_letter_code
_entity_poly.pdbx_strand_id
1 'polypeptide(L)'
;MAKNYPLNDRLQNDYEDLSNVRPTGANPPEDTNVAPSYGLAVARPDNIWRVTRLPADAFENYRFFEEAVRNIRAEGVNFGILNRACEYFIIVRPGPNGTKLFVSDLDAALDDDFVIDALEDRGYETEIDENWEGSWGIGDFNILEDLGLPESVLSVIVDDDESWADDQIMEIAETLGFDEELDR
;
A
#
# COMPACT_ATOMS: atom_id res chain seq x y z
N MET A 1 -7.70 14.56 -15.27
CA MET A 1 -7.81 13.46 -16.27
C MET A 1 -7.86 12.16 -15.50
N ALA A 2 -8.94 11.42 -15.59
CA ALA A 2 -8.96 10.07 -15.03
C ALA A 2 -7.85 9.26 -15.71
N LYS A 3 -6.98 8.63 -14.94
CA LYS A 3 -6.02 7.65 -15.48
C LYS A 3 -6.83 6.57 -16.18
N ASN A 4 -6.83 6.59 -17.50
CA ASN A 4 -7.46 5.53 -18.29
C ASN A 4 -6.52 4.32 -18.24
N TYR A 5 -6.60 3.53 -17.18
CA TYR A 5 -5.91 2.24 -17.12
C TYR A 5 -6.52 1.33 -18.19
N PRO A 6 -5.73 0.80 -19.13
CA PRO A 6 -6.23 -0.23 -20.02
C PRO A 6 -6.42 -1.53 -19.25
N LEU A 7 -7.56 -1.62 -18.58
CA LEU A 7 -7.93 -2.67 -17.60
C LEU A 7 -7.92 -4.09 -18.19
N ASN A 8 -7.95 -4.28 -19.51
CA ASN A 8 -8.25 -5.61 -20.05
C ASN A 8 -7.07 -6.42 -20.58
N ASP A 9 -5.99 -5.79 -21.01
CA ASP A 9 -4.90 -6.57 -21.65
C ASP A 9 -3.72 -6.84 -20.70
N ARG A 10 -3.47 -5.97 -19.72
CA ARG A 10 -2.38 -6.14 -18.77
C ARG A 10 -2.74 -7.11 -17.63
N LEU A 11 -3.97 -7.04 -17.13
CA LEU A 11 -4.43 -7.91 -16.03
C LEU A 11 -4.37 -9.42 -16.36
N GLN A 12 -4.45 -9.79 -17.65
CA GLN A 12 -4.40 -11.19 -18.05
C GLN A 12 -2.97 -11.75 -18.13
N ASN A 13 -1.96 -10.92 -18.41
CA ASN A 13 -0.57 -11.36 -18.50
C ASN A 13 0.16 -11.26 -17.17
N ASP A 14 -0.11 -10.21 -16.35
CA ASP A 14 0.57 -9.98 -15.09
C ASP A 14 0.01 -10.88 -13.97
N TYR A 15 -1.21 -11.39 -14.12
CA TYR A 15 -1.82 -12.29 -13.14
C TYR A 15 -1.05 -13.61 -12.96
N GLU A 16 -0.40 -14.12 -14.01
CA GLU A 16 0.44 -15.33 -13.93
C GLU A 16 1.80 -15.02 -13.26
N ASP A 17 2.31 -13.80 -13.41
CA ASP A 17 3.60 -13.38 -12.84
C ASP A 17 3.49 -12.99 -11.37
N LEU A 18 2.37 -12.34 -10.98
CA LEU A 18 2.06 -12.01 -9.59
C LEU A 18 1.79 -13.24 -8.71
N SER A 19 1.49 -14.39 -9.31
CA SER A 19 1.33 -15.65 -8.57
C SER A 19 2.62 -16.13 -7.92
N ASN A 20 3.78 -15.65 -8.38
CA ASN A 20 5.09 -15.96 -7.82
C ASN A 20 5.54 -14.97 -6.73
N VAL A 21 4.96 -13.78 -6.68
CA VAL A 21 5.28 -12.72 -5.68
C VAL A 21 4.34 -12.79 -4.46
N ARG A 22 3.26 -13.55 -4.54
CA ARG A 22 2.26 -13.65 -3.47
C ARG A 22 2.50 -14.87 -2.61
N PRO A 23 2.59 -14.71 -1.28
CA PRO A 23 2.47 -15.85 -0.38
C PRO A 23 1.14 -16.54 -0.68
N THR A 24 1.21 -17.78 -1.13
CA THR A 24 0.07 -18.64 -1.47
C THR A 24 -0.93 -18.72 -0.32
N GLY A 25 -2.16 -18.27 -0.53
CA GLY A 25 -3.21 -18.48 0.48
C GLY A 25 -4.60 -17.95 0.21
N ALA A 26 -4.82 -17.12 -0.79
CA ALA A 26 -6.17 -16.72 -1.19
C ALA A 26 -6.31 -16.90 -2.70
N ASN A 27 -7.03 -17.94 -3.11
CA ASN A 27 -7.57 -17.97 -4.46
C ASN A 27 -8.58 -16.82 -4.57
N PRO A 28 -8.50 -15.97 -5.61
CA PRO A 28 -9.55 -15.00 -5.89
C PRO A 28 -10.87 -15.76 -6.07
N PRO A 29 -12.01 -15.16 -5.71
CA PRO A 29 -13.30 -15.74 -6.04
C PRO A 29 -13.37 -15.99 -7.55
N GLU A 30 -13.83 -17.16 -7.95
CA GLU A 30 -13.75 -17.72 -9.32
C GLU A 30 -14.43 -16.86 -10.42
N ASP A 31 -15.10 -15.76 -10.06
CA ASP A 31 -15.91 -14.94 -10.99
C ASP A 31 -15.46 -13.46 -11.12
N THR A 32 -14.34 -13.03 -10.55
CA THR A 32 -13.86 -11.65 -10.68
C THR A 32 -12.44 -11.61 -11.25
N ASN A 33 -12.28 -10.98 -12.40
CA ASN A 33 -11.00 -10.60 -13.02
C ASN A 33 -10.28 -9.48 -12.23
N VAL A 34 -10.48 -9.38 -10.92
CA VAL A 34 -9.90 -8.37 -10.06
C VAL A 34 -8.79 -9.02 -9.22
N ALA A 35 -7.61 -8.47 -9.26
CA ALA A 35 -6.52 -8.92 -8.42
C ALA A 35 -6.90 -8.84 -6.93
N PRO A 36 -6.58 -9.86 -6.10
CA PRO A 36 -6.96 -9.84 -4.69
C PRO A 36 -6.21 -8.75 -3.92
N SER A 37 -6.92 -8.04 -3.04
CA SER A 37 -6.29 -7.18 -2.05
C SER A 37 -5.51 -8.00 -1.02
N TYR A 38 -4.40 -7.46 -0.53
CA TYR A 38 -3.65 -8.08 0.55
C TYR A 38 -3.01 -7.04 1.48
N GLY A 39 -2.90 -7.42 2.75
CA GLY A 39 -2.25 -6.60 3.78
C GLY A 39 -0.95 -7.23 4.25
N LEU A 40 0.08 -6.42 4.40
CA LEU A 40 1.39 -6.80 4.91
C LEU A 40 1.71 -6.00 6.17
N ALA A 41 2.30 -6.66 7.13
CA ALA A 41 2.95 -6.03 8.24
C ALA A 41 4.45 -6.19 8.12
N VAL A 42 5.16 -5.07 8.04
CA VAL A 42 6.61 -5.01 7.88
C VAL A 42 7.23 -4.52 9.17
N ALA A 43 8.18 -5.27 9.69
CA ALA A 43 8.89 -4.94 10.92
C ALA A 43 10.41 -5.15 10.76
N ARG A 44 11.20 -4.44 11.57
CA ARG A 44 12.67 -4.55 11.55
C ARG A 44 13.27 -4.78 12.94
N PRO A 45 12.92 -5.91 13.60
CA PRO A 45 13.54 -6.27 14.87
C PRO A 45 15.02 -6.59 14.66
N ASP A 46 15.88 -6.15 15.58
CA ASP A 46 17.34 -6.42 15.53
C ASP A 46 18.02 -6.08 14.19
N ASN A 47 17.51 -5.07 13.47
CA ASN A 47 17.94 -4.70 12.13
C ASN A 47 17.70 -5.78 11.04
N ILE A 48 16.84 -6.74 11.29
CA ILE A 48 16.46 -7.78 10.33
C ILE A 48 15.02 -7.53 9.87
N TRP A 49 14.81 -7.41 8.58
CA TRP A 49 13.48 -7.25 8.02
C TRP A 49 12.65 -8.53 8.16
N ARG A 50 11.39 -8.36 8.48
CA ARG A 50 10.37 -9.41 8.53
C ARG A 50 9.09 -8.88 7.93
N VAL A 51 8.52 -9.64 7.01
CA VAL A 51 7.22 -9.37 6.40
C VAL A 51 6.25 -10.45 6.84
N THR A 52 5.08 -10.03 7.31
CA THR A 52 4.01 -10.94 7.72
C THR A 52 2.74 -10.56 6.98
N ARG A 53 2.13 -11.53 6.30
CA ARG A 53 0.83 -11.33 5.67
C ARG A 53 -0.25 -11.25 6.73
N LEU A 54 -1.07 -10.21 6.66
CA LEU A 54 -2.23 -10.03 7.53
C LEU A 54 -3.43 -10.83 6.98
N PRO A 55 -4.27 -11.41 7.86
CA PRO A 55 -5.50 -12.04 7.44
C PRO A 55 -6.51 -10.99 6.90
N ALA A 56 -7.45 -11.43 6.06
CA ALA A 56 -8.37 -10.53 5.37
C ALA A 56 -9.23 -9.67 6.31
N ASP A 57 -9.63 -10.21 7.46
CA ASP A 57 -10.39 -9.50 8.48
C ASP A 57 -9.60 -8.33 9.11
N ALA A 58 -8.28 -8.37 9.08
CA ALA A 58 -7.44 -7.30 9.59
C ALA A 58 -7.54 -6.01 8.77
N PHE A 59 -7.99 -6.08 7.51
CA PHE A 59 -8.14 -4.91 6.64
C PHE A 59 -9.57 -4.70 6.10
N GLU A 60 -10.57 -5.21 6.80
CA GLU A 60 -11.99 -4.88 6.54
C GLU A 60 -12.29 -3.40 6.80
N ASN A 61 -11.62 -2.81 7.78
CA ASN A 61 -11.68 -1.38 8.04
C ASN A 61 -10.33 -0.84 8.54
N TYR A 62 -10.16 0.47 8.43
CA TYR A 62 -8.93 1.16 8.78
C TYR A 62 -8.46 0.91 10.22
N ARG A 63 -9.37 0.91 11.20
CA ARG A 63 -9.01 0.75 12.62
C ARG A 63 -8.46 -0.64 12.91
N PHE A 64 -9.03 -1.67 12.30
CA PHE A 64 -8.52 -3.04 12.44
C PHE A 64 -7.13 -3.18 11.83
N PHE A 65 -6.89 -2.56 10.68
CA PHE A 65 -5.58 -2.57 10.05
C PHE A 65 -4.52 -1.85 10.90
N GLU A 66 -4.83 -0.64 11.37
CA GLU A 66 -3.94 0.10 12.26
C GLU A 66 -3.63 -0.69 13.54
N GLU A 67 -4.64 -1.31 14.15
CA GLU A 67 -4.48 -2.14 15.35
C GLU A 67 -3.64 -3.39 15.07
N ALA A 68 -3.87 -4.08 13.97
CA ALA A 68 -3.08 -5.24 13.56
C ALA A 68 -1.60 -4.88 13.39
N VAL A 69 -1.29 -3.75 12.73
CA VAL A 69 0.08 -3.25 12.58
C VAL A 69 0.68 -2.85 13.93
N ARG A 70 -0.07 -2.18 14.79
CA ARG A 70 0.35 -1.74 16.13
C ARG A 70 0.66 -2.93 17.05
N ASN A 71 -0.11 -4.01 16.93
CA ASN A 71 0.01 -5.19 17.77
C ASN A 71 1.15 -6.13 17.36
N ILE A 72 1.86 -5.84 16.29
CA ILE A 72 3.07 -6.58 15.94
C ILE A 72 4.08 -6.33 17.05
N ARG A 73 4.40 -7.41 17.77
CA ARG A 73 5.39 -7.41 18.84
C ARG A 73 6.80 -7.44 18.23
N ALA A 74 7.22 -6.32 17.67
CA ALA A 74 8.57 -6.14 17.22
C ALA A 74 9.19 -4.98 18.00
N GLU A 75 10.32 -5.22 18.64
CA GLU A 75 11.16 -4.12 19.08
C GLU A 75 11.72 -3.44 17.84
N GLY A 76 11.45 -2.15 17.66
CA GLY A 76 11.89 -1.37 16.52
C GLY A 76 10.76 -0.84 15.65
N VAL A 77 11.07 -0.62 14.40
CA VAL A 77 10.15 -0.03 13.45
C VAL A 77 9.15 -1.05 12.95
N ASN A 78 7.89 -0.67 12.86
CA ASN A 78 6.85 -1.41 12.17
C ASN A 78 5.95 -0.47 11.37
N PHE A 79 5.46 -0.96 10.24
CA PHE A 79 4.46 -0.31 9.41
C PHE A 79 3.64 -1.36 8.65
N GLY A 80 2.47 -0.98 8.17
CA GLY A 80 1.63 -1.82 7.33
C GLY A 80 1.58 -1.31 5.91
N ILE A 81 1.50 -2.21 4.95
CA ILE A 81 1.18 -1.91 3.55
C ILE A 81 -0.09 -2.67 3.20
N LEU A 82 -1.09 -1.99 2.69
CA LEU A 82 -2.31 -2.59 2.15
C LEU A 82 -2.38 -2.32 0.66
N ASN A 83 -2.29 -3.38 -0.15
CA ASN A 83 -2.54 -3.32 -1.58
C ASN A 83 -4.04 -3.51 -1.84
N ARG A 84 -4.62 -2.62 -2.61
CA ARG A 84 -6.02 -2.68 -3.03
C ARG A 84 -6.13 -3.08 -4.50
N ALA A 85 -6.27 -4.38 -4.73
CA ALA A 85 -6.53 -4.94 -6.05
C ALA A 85 -5.52 -4.53 -7.14
N CYS A 86 -4.27 -4.26 -6.78
CA CYS A 86 -3.20 -3.73 -7.63
C CYS A 86 -3.44 -2.32 -8.19
N GLU A 87 -4.53 -1.65 -7.82
CA GLU A 87 -4.84 -0.30 -8.30
C GLU A 87 -4.08 0.78 -7.53
N TYR A 88 -4.06 0.65 -6.20
CA TYR A 88 -3.33 1.55 -5.31
C TYR A 88 -2.93 0.84 -4.02
N PHE A 89 -2.05 1.47 -3.25
CA PHE A 89 -1.66 0.97 -1.93
C PHE A 89 -1.74 2.05 -0.86
N ILE A 90 -1.79 1.59 0.37
CA ILE A 90 -1.86 2.43 1.57
C ILE A 90 -0.71 2.01 2.48
N ILE A 91 -0.01 2.99 3.06
CA ILE A 91 0.97 2.74 4.12
C ILE A 91 0.42 3.32 5.42
N VAL A 92 0.41 2.51 6.47
CA VAL A 92 0.03 2.92 7.83
C VAL A 92 1.19 2.67 8.76
N ARG A 93 1.62 3.70 9.49
CA ARG A 93 2.74 3.61 10.43
C ARG A 93 2.34 4.17 11.79
N PRO A 94 1.99 3.31 12.75
CA PRO A 94 1.75 3.73 14.13
C PRO A 94 3.01 4.31 14.77
N GLY A 95 2.87 5.40 15.50
CA GLY A 95 3.98 6.06 16.17
C GLY A 95 3.54 6.67 17.52
N PRO A 96 4.50 7.16 18.34
CA PRO A 96 4.22 7.72 19.65
C PRO A 96 3.42 9.04 19.59
N ASN A 97 3.52 9.77 18.48
CA ASN A 97 2.84 11.04 18.25
C ASN A 97 1.58 10.90 17.37
N GLY A 98 1.09 9.69 17.19
CA GLY A 98 -0.02 9.35 16.31
C GLY A 98 0.42 8.47 15.14
N THR A 99 -0.54 8.05 14.35
CA THR A 99 -0.31 7.20 13.18
C THR A 99 -0.13 8.05 11.95
N LYS A 100 0.96 7.82 11.21
CA LYS A 100 1.15 8.36 9.86
C LYS A 100 0.40 7.50 8.84
N LEU A 101 -0.12 8.15 7.81
CA LEU A 101 -0.87 7.55 6.72
C LEU A 101 -0.39 8.09 5.39
N PHE A 102 -0.25 7.21 4.41
CA PHE A 102 0.01 7.56 3.02
C PHE A 102 -0.85 6.70 2.09
N VAL A 103 -1.43 7.30 1.07
CA VAL A 103 -2.21 6.65 0.01
C VAL A 103 -1.55 6.98 -1.32
N SER A 104 -1.27 5.98 -2.14
CA SER A 104 -0.51 6.15 -3.38
C SER A 104 -1.29 6.82 -4.50
N ASP A 105 -2.61 6.64 -4.54
CA ASP A 105 -3.48 7.22 -5.55
C ASP A 105 -4.86 7.54 -4.95
N LEU A 106 -5.15 8.82 -4.76
CA LEU A 106 -6.44 9.26 -4.20
C LEU A 106 -7.58 9.07 -5.19
N ASP A 107 -7.36 9.28 -6.49
CA ASP A 107 -8.40 9.14 -7.51
C ASP A 107 -8.92 7.69 -7.56
N ALA A 108 -8.00 6.72 -7.56
CA ALA A 108 -8.35 5.30 -7.51
C ALA A 108 -9.01 4.89 -6.18
N ALA A 109 -8.75 5.63 -5.10
CA ALA A 109 -9.22 5.32 -3.75
C ALA A 109 -10.55 6.01 -3.35
N LEU A 110 -11.11 6.88 -4.20
CA LEU A 110 -12.31 7.69 -3.88
C LEU A 110 -13.56 6.86 -3.53
N ASP A 111 -13.67 5.66 -4.07
CA ASP A 111 -14.79 4.75 -3.81
C ASP A 111 -14.50 3.75 -2.66
N ASP A 112 -13.34 3.84 -2.00
CA ASP A 112 -12.99 2.98 -0.87
C ASP A 112 -13.24 3.69 0.47
N ASP A 113 -14.33 3.33 1.13
CA ASP A 113 -14.71 3.87 2.45
C ASP A 113 -13.57 3.71 3.48
N PHE A 114 -12.76 2.65 3.40
CA PHE A 114 -11.59 2.45 4.26
C PHE A 114 -10.60 3.62 4.15
N VAL A 115 -10.34 4.07 2.92
CA VAL A 115 -9.37 5.15 2.65
C VAL A 115 -9.97 6.49 3.03
N ILE A 116 -11.21 6.73 2.64
CA ILE A 116 -11.91 7.99 2.92
C ILE A 116 -12.01 8.21 4.44
N ASP A 117 -12.49 7.22 5.18
CA ASP A 117 -12.55 7.27 6.65
C ASP A 117 -11.17 7.54 7.28
N ALA A 118 -10.12 6.90 6.76
CA ALA A 118 -8.77 7.07 7.26
C ALA A 118 -8.20 8.47 7.00
N LEU A 119 -8.47 9.06 5.85
CA LEU A 119 -8.03 10.39 5.48
C LEU A 119 -8.79 11.48 6.23
N GLU A 120 -10.12 11.38 6.30
CA GLU A 120 -10.99 12.33 7.00
C GLU A 120 -10.67 12.38 8.51
N ASP A 121 -10.45 11.22 9.13
CA ASP A 121 -10.07 11.13 10.56
C ASP A 121 -8.75 11.89 10.87
N ARG A 122 -7.93 12.15 9.85
CA ARG A 122 -6.68 12.92 9.91
C ARG A 122 -6.79 14.33 9.38
N GLY A 123 -7.97 14.75 8.91
CA GLY A 123 -8.23 16.09 8.40
C GLY A 123 -7.65 16.35 7.01
N TYR A 124 -7.40 15.29 6.22
CA TYR A 124 -7.07 15.45 4.81
C TYR A 124 -8.34 15.72 3.99
N GLU A 125 -8.22 16.62 3.00
CA GLU A 125 -9.29 16.85 2.03
C GLU A 125 -9.31 15.72 1.00
N THR A 126 -10.49 15.13 0.79
CA THR A 126 -10.70 14.01 -0.12
C THR A 126 -11.39 14.44 -1.42
N GLU A 127 -11.70 15.73 -1.56
CA GLU A 127 -12.23 16.29 -2.80
C GLU A 127 -11.10 16.59 -3.78
N ILE A 128 -11.21 16.03 -4.99
CA ILE A 128 -10.25 16.30 -6.07
C ILE A 128 -10.77 17.45 -6.92
N ASP A 129 -9.97 18.52 -7.07
CA ASP A 129 -10.23 19.59 -8.02
C ASP A 129 -10.04 19.05 -9.44
N GLU A 130 -11.03 19.31 -10.34
CA GLU A 130 -10.96 18.93 -11.76
C GLU A 130 -9.72 19.46 -12.51
N ASN A 131 -9.04 20.47 -11.94
CA ASN A 131 -7.80 21.05 -12.48
C ASN A 131 -6.54 20.58 -11.75
N TRP A 132 -6.62 19.52 -10.95
CA TRP A 132 -5.47 18.99 -10.22
C TRP A 132 -4.36 18.50 -11.18
N GLU A 133 -3.19 19.10 -11.07
CA GLU A 133 -1.99 18.78 -11.88
C GLU A 133 -0.86 18.17 -11.03
N GLY A 134 -1.14 17.77 -9.78
CA GLY A 134 -0.14 17.24 -8.87
C GLY A 134 -0.06 15.72 -8.85
N SER A 135 0.74 15.18 -7.92
CA SER A 135 0.75 13.76 -7.59
C SER A 135 -0.61 13.32 -7.05
N TRP A 136 -1.05 12.13 -7.42
CA TRP A 136 -2.26 11.52 -6.87
C TRP A 136 -2.04 10.94 -5.46
N GLY A 137 -0.77 10.83 -5.02
CA GLY A 137 -0.44 10.47 -3.66
C GLY A 137 -0.92 11.50 -2.65
N ILE A 138 -1.44 11.06 -1.51
CA ILE A 138 -1.90 11.93 -0.42
C ILE A 138 -1.45 11.37 0.94
N GLY A 139 -1.18 12.28 1.88
CA GLY A 139 -0.80 11.94 3.24
C GLY A 139 0.66 12.27 3.56
N ASP A 140 1.25 11.45 4.44
CA ASP A 140 2.60 11.66 4.94
C ASP A 140 3.65 11.08 3.98
N PHE A 141 4.11 11.83 2.98
CA PHE A 141 5.16 11.39 2.04
C PHE A 141 6.48 11.03 2.72
N ASN A 142 6.74 11.57 3.90
CA ASN A 142 7.93 11.26 4.70
C ASN A 142 7.73 10.07 5.64
N ILE A 143 6.71 9.25 5.39
CA ILE A 143 6.29 8.15 6.29
C ILE A 143 7.40 7.12 6.55
N LEU A 144 8.29 6.89 5.58
CA LEU A 144 9.42 5.94 5.63
C LEU A 144 10.80 6.62 5.49
N GLU A 145 10.88 7.94 5.62
CA GLU A 145 12.12 8.70 5.41
C GLU A 145 13.25 8.27 6.34
N ASP A 146 12.96 8.08 7.61
CA ASP A 146 13.94 7.63 8.62
C ASP A 146 14.40 6.17 8.42
N LEU A 147 13.73 5.42 7.54
CA LEU A 147 14.10 4.06 7.15
C LEU A 147 14.96 4.00 5.90
N GLY A 148 15.09 5.10 5.17
CA GLY A 148 15.88 5.22 3.96
C GLY A 148 15.08 5.43 2.67
N LEU A 149 13.78 5.72 2.77
CA LEU A 149 12.94 6.11 1.65
C LEU A 149 12.54 7.60 1.77
N PRO A 150 13.31 8.53 1.19
CA PRO A 150 12.99 9.96 1.22
C PRO A 150 11.68 10.28 0.52
N GLU A 151 11.02 11.35 0.94
CA GLU A 151 9.79 11.86 0.31
C GLU A 151 9.91 12.00 -1.21
N SER A 152 11.04 12.54 -1.69
CA SER A 152 11.28 12.72 -3.13
C SER A 152 11.34 11.41 -3.91
N VAL A 153 11.79 10.32 -3.29
CA VAL A 153 11.82 8.99 -3.92
C VAL A 153 10.44 8.38 -3.90
N LEU A 154 9.72 8.45 -2.79
CA LEU A 154 8.34 7.96 -2.71
C LEU A 154 7.45 8.69 -3.73
N SER A 155 7.59 10.01 -3.90
CA SER A 155 6.86 10.77 -4.92
C SER A 155 7.13 10.24 -6.34
N VAL A 156 8.37 9.96 -6.69
CA VAL A 156 8.73 9.42 -8.01
C VAL A 156 8.12 8.04 -8.23
N ILE A 157 8.15 7.17 -7.23
CA ILE A 157 7.56 5.83 -7.31
C ILE A 157 6.05 5.91 -7.62
N VAL A 158 5.32 6.77 -6.89
CA VAL A 158 3.86 6.84 -7.05
C VAL A 158 3.41 7.68 -8.25
N ASP A 159 4.27 8.55 -8.78
CA ASP A 159 4.00 9.33 -9.99
C ASP A 159 4.22 8.54 -11.29
N ASP A 160 4.78 7.33 -11.19
CA ASP A 160 4.92 6.42 -12.34
C ASP A 160 3.55 5.78 -12.66
N ASP A 161 2.88 6.33 -13.65
CA ASP A 161 1.56 5.91 -14.10
C ASP A 161 1.57 4.66 -15.00
N GLU A 162 2.75 4.14 -15.36
CA GLU A 162 2.92 2.88 -16.07
C GLU A 162 3.04 1.68 -15.11
N SER A 163 3.36 1.92 -13.84
CA SER A 163 3.54 0.90 -12.80
C SER A 163 2.26 0.63 -12.01
N TRP A 164 1.99 -0.64 -11.76
CA TRP A 164 0.92 -1.08 -10.86
C TRP A 164 1.32 -0.94 -9.39
N ALA A 165 0.35 -0.96 -8.48
CA ALA A 165 0.62 -0.87 -7.05
C ALA A 165 1.58 -1.96 -6.55
N ASP A 166 1.53 -3.16 -7.10
CA ASP A 166 2.48 -4.25 -6.77
C ASP A 166 3.93 -3.90 -7.18
N ASP A 167 4.12 -3.32 -8.37
CA ASP A 167 5.44 -2.89 -8.85
C ASP A 167 5.98 -1.76 -7.98
N GLN A 168 5.13 -0.80 -7.64
CA GLN A 168 5.49 0.31 -6.74
C GLN A 168 5.85 -0.18 -5.33
N ILE A 169 5.11 -1.15 -4.79
CA ILE A 169 5.42 -1.78 -3.49
C ILE A 169 6.76 -2.52 -3.56
N MET A 170 7.04 -3.22 -4.67
CA MET A 170 8.31 -3.90 -4.88
C MET A 170 9.47 -2.89 -4.91
N GLU A 171 9.32 -1.77 -5.60
CA GLU A 171 10.34 -0.71 -5.65
C GLU A 171 10.61 -0.08 -4.26
N ILE A 172 9.56 0.11 -3.45
CA ILE A 172 9.70 0.50 -2.05
C ILE A 172 10.49 -0.56 -1.27
N ALA A 173 10.16 -1.84 -1.45
CA ALA A 173 10.82 -2.95 -0.76
C ALA A 173 12.30 -3.07 -1.14
N GLU A 174 12.63 -2.95 -2.42
CA GLU A 174 14.02 -2.93 -2.93
C GLU A 174 14.80 -1.75 -2.34
N THR A 175 14.20 -0.55 -2.33
CA THR A 175 14.84 0.65 -1.77
C THR A 175 15.16 0.50 -0.29
N LEU A 176 14.27 -0.14 0.48
CA LEU A 176 14.43 -0.37 1.92
C LEU A 176 15.19 -1.66 2.25
N GLY A 177 15.30 -2.61 1.29
CA GLY A 177 16.02 -3.87 1.40
C GLY A 177 15.23 -4.98 2.09
N PHE A 178 13.91 -5.08 1.84
CA PHE A 178 13.06 -6.19 2.31
C PHE A 178 12.35 -6.94 1.17
N ASP A 179 12.75 -6.70 -0.07
CA ASP A 179 12.22 -7.34 -1.28
C ASP A 179 12.27 -8.87 -1.20
N GLU A 180 13.39 -9.44 -0.73
CA GLU A 180 13.53 -10.90 -0.55
C GLU A 180 12.52 -11.48 0.47
N GLU A 181 12.01 -10.67 1.39
CA GLU A 181 11.00 -11.10 2.38
C GLU A 181 9.57 -11.11 1.82
N LEU A 182 9.32 -10.43 0.69
CA LEU A 182 8.03 -10.47 0.00
C LEU A 182 7.79 -11.82 -0.70
N ASP A 183 8.87 -12.48 -1.14
CA ASP A 183 8.84 -13.76 -1.86
C ASP A 183 8.74 -14.98 -0.94
N ARG A 184 8.76 -14.78 0.39
CA ARG A 184 8.69 -15.85 1.40
C ARG A 184 7.28 -16.00 1.95
#